data_d765040b37ac0a47a831fa4e237bf3a1
#
_entry.id   d765040b37ac0a47a831fa4e237bf3a1
#
_cell.length_a   1.000
_cell.length_b   1.000
_cell.length_c   1.000
_cell.angle_alpha   90.00
_cell.angle_beta   90.00
_cell.angle_gamma   90.00
#
_symmetry.space_group_name_H-M   'P 1'
#
loop_
_entity.id
_entity.type
_entity.pdbx_description
1 polymer ?
#
loop_
_entity_poly.entity_id
_entity_poly.type
_entity_poly.pdbx_seq_one_letter_code
_entity_poly.pdbx_strand_id
1 'polypeptide(L)'
;KLFEEKKIPHITVYNKSDLLSAPPVLQEHEICVSAKDGIQIYELKERIGALVKAASAEADEKRIVADLIQPEDVVVLVVPIDSAAPKRRLILPQQQTIRDVLESGAISVVTRETELPQTLLALGKKPALVITDSQA
;
A
#
# COMPACT_ATOMS: atom_id res chain seq x y z
N LYS A 1 16.44 -17.65 8.04
CA LYS A 1 17.62 -17.42 7.14
C LYS A 1 17.26 -16.60 5.91
N LEU A 2 16.36 -17.07 5.00
CA LEU A 2 16.02 -16.32 3.77
C LEU A 2 15.38 -14.96 4.03
N PHE A 3 14.47 -14.87 4.98
CA PHE A 3 13.80 -13.60 5.34
C PHE A 3 14.74 -12.63 6.05
N GLU A 4 15.64 -13.15 6.90
CA GLU A 4 16.69 -12.36 7.56
C GLU A 4 17.69 -11.80 6.56
N GLU A 5 18.18 -12.63 5.62
CA GLU A 5 19.09 -12.21 4.56
C GLU A 5 18.49 -11.11 3.68
N LYS A 6 17.18 -11.19 3.41
CA LYS A 6 16.46 -10.20 2.61
C LYS A 6 15.88 -9.05 3.43
N LYS A 7 16.10 -9.01 4.75
CA LYS A 7 15.53 -8.03 5.69
C LYS A 7 14.01 -7.91 5.58
N ILE A 8 13.33 -9.04 5.34
CA ILE A 8 11.87 -9.08 5.26
C ILE A 8 11.31 -9.25 6.67
N PRO A 9 10.49 -8.32 7.18
CA PRO A 9 9.82 -8.47 8.47
C PRO A 9 8.96 -9.74 8.48
N HIS A 10 9.16 -10.58 9.49
CA HIS A 10 8.44 -11.87 9.59
C HIS A 10 8.24 -12.30 11.03
N ILE A 11 7.24 -13.12 11.25
CA ILE A 11 6.97 -13.83 12.51
C ILE A 11 6.87 -15.32 12.19
N THR A 12 7.61 -16.12 12.93
CA THR A 12 7.51 -17.58 12.86
C THR A 12 6.45 -18.06 13.85
N VAL A 13 5.42 -18.72 13.35
CA VAL A 13 4.29 -19.18 14.14
C VAL A 13 4.28 -20.70 14.23
N TYR A 14 4.46 -21.22 15.44
CA TYR A 14 4.28 -22.64 15.75
C TYR A 14 2.85 -22.87 16.24
N ASN A 15 2.00 -23.42 15.39
CA ASN A 15 0.62 -23.74 15.74
C ASN A 15 0.51 -25.11 16.43
N LYS A 16 -0.64 -25.38 17.04
CA LYS A 16 -0.99 -26.63 17.76
C LYS A 16 -0.17 -26.81 19.06
N SER A 17 0.01 -25.73 19.81
CA SER A 17 0.69 -25.78 21.11
C SER A 17 -0.04 -26.68 22.13
N ASP A 18 -1.33 -26.96 21.90
CA ASP A 18 -2.13 -27.91 22.66
C ASP A 18 -1.62 -29.36 22.59
N LEU A 19 -0.81 -29.70 21.60
CA LEU A 19 -0.20 -31.02 21.44
C LEU A 19 1.19 -31.15 22.06
N LEU A 20 1.74 -30.05 22.57
CA LEU A 20 3.08 -30.04 23.14
C LEU A 20 3.06 -30.42 24.62
N SER A 21 3.95 -31.32 25.03
CA SER A 21 4.13 -31.72 26.44
C SER A 21 4.85 -30.64 27.27
N ALA A 22 5.64 -29.78 26.63
CA ALA A 22 6.33 -28.68 27.25
C ALA A 22 6.43 -27.49 26.27
N PRO A 23 6.40 -26.23 26.76
CA PRO A 23 6.57 -25.08 25.89
C PRO A 23 7.97 -25.05 25.26
N PRO A 24 8.10 -24.78 23.96
CA PRO A 24 9.40 -24.65 23.30
C PRO A 24 10.11 -23.39 23.75
N VAL A 25 11.44 -23.39 23.67
CA VAL A 25 12.24 -22.16 23.81
C VAL A 25 12.09 -21.37 22.52
N LEU A 26 11.49 -20.18 22.62
CA LEU A 26 11.19 -19.30 21.49
C LEU A 26 12.18 -18.15 21.39
N GLN A 27 12.47 -17.72 20.17
CA GLN A 27 13.20 -16.49 19.91
C GLN A 27 12.24 -15.29 19.85
N GLU A 28 12.77 -14.08 19.79
CA GLU A 28 11.99 -12.84 19.83
C GLU A 28 10.93 -12.75 18.72
N HIS A 29 11.26 -13.26 17.53
CA HIS A 29 10.37 -13.25 16.37
C HIS A 29 9.53 -14.54 16.21
N GLU A 30 9.50 -15.40 17.23
CA GLU A 30 8.76 -16.65 17.25
C GLU A 30 7.62 -16.59 18.25
N ILE A 31 6.52 -17.26 17.92
CA ILE A 31 5.35 -17.41 18.80
C ILE A 31 4.75 -18.80 18.65
N CYS A 32 4.32 -19.38 19.78
CA CYS A 32 3.66 -20.67 19.83
C CYS A 32 2.18 -20.47 20.16
N VAL A 33 1.28 -20.95 19.30
CA VAL A 33 -0.16 -20.72 19.44
C VAL A 33 -0.96 -22.02 19.36
N SER A 34 -2.17 -22.03 19.92
CA SER A 34 -3.20 -23.02 19.57
C SER A 34 -4.40 -22.32 18.97
N ALA A 35 -4.58 -22.45 17.67
CA ALA A 35 -5.76 -21.93 17.01
C ALA A 35 -7.04 -22.65 17.46
N LYS A 36 -6.94 -23.93 17.88
CA LYS A 36 -8.05 -24.72 18.38
C LYS A 36 -8.56 -24.18 19.72
N ASP A 37 -7.65 -23.89 20.64
CA ASP A 37 -8.00 -23.51 22.02
C ASP A 37 -7.92 -21.97 22.22
N GLY A 38 -7.58 -21.21 21.17
CA GLY A 38 -7.45 -19.76 21.23
C GLY A 38 -6.21 -19.25 21.98
N ILE A 39 -5.24 -20.14 22.31
CA ILE A 39 -4.05 -19.78 23.09
C ILE A 39 -3.15 -18.88 22.28
N GLN A 40 -2.77 -17.73 22.86
CA GLN A 40 -1.89 -16.70 22.28
C GLN A 40 -2.32 -16.13 20.91
N ILE A 41 -3.56 -16.31 20.50
CA ILE A 41 -4.10 -15.76 19.24
C ILE A 41 -4.17 -14.21 19.31
N TYR A 42 -4.53 -13.65 20.46
CA TYR A 42 -4.55 -12.21 20.66
C TYR A 42 -3.12 -11.63 20.52
N GLU A 43 -2.15 -12.20 21.21
CA GLU A 43 -0.75 -11.79 21.13
C GLU A 43 -0.21 -11.87 19.69
N LEU A 44 -0.54 -12.93 18.95
CA LEU A 44 -0.18 -13.05 17.54
C LEU A 44 -0.73 -11.88 16.70
N LYS A 45 -2.00 -11.51 16.92
CA LYS A 45 -2.63 -10.38 16.21
C LYS A 45 -1.94 -9.06 16.52
N GLU A 46 -1.59 -8.82 17.78
CA GLU A 46 -0.86 -7.61 18.20
C GLU A 46 0.53 -7.54 17.55
N ARG A 47 1.26 -8.65 17.54
CA ARG A 47 2.57 -8.72 16.88
C ARG A 47 2.48 -8.49 15.36
N ILE A 48 1.48 -9.06 14.69
CA ILE A 48 1.23 -8.80 13.27
C ILE A 48 0.91 -7.31 13.06
N GLY A 49 0.04 -6.73 13.89
CA GLY A 49 -0.31 -5.31 13.80
C GLY A 49 0.90 -4.38 13.97
N ALA A 50 1.75 -4.66 14.95
CA ALA A 50 2.99 -3.92 15.18
C ALA A 50 3.96 -4.03 13.98
N LEU A 51 4.09 -5.24 13.42
CA LEU A 51 4.95 -5.50 12.27
C LEU A 51 4.47 -4.78 11.01
N VAL A 52 3.16 -4.79 10.74
CA VAL A 52 2.54 -4.05 9.64
C VAL A 52 2.73 -2.55 9.83
N LYS A 53 2.52 -2.03 11.05
CA LYS A 53 2.69 -0.62 11.37
C LYS A 53 4.14 -0.15 11.16
N ALA A 54 5.12 -0.96 11.59
CA ALA A 54 6.54 -0.67 11.35
C ALA A 54 6.88 -0.67 9.85
N ALA A 55 6.40 -1.67 9.10
CA ALA A 55 6.60 -1.75 7.65
C ALA A 55 5.88 -0.63 6.89
N SER A 56 4.71 -0.19 7.35
CA SER A 56 3.97 0.92 6.76
C SER A 56 4.68 2.26 7.00
N ALA A 57 5.28 2.47 8.16
CA ALA A 57 6.06 3.68 8.45
C ALA A 57 7.25 3.83 7.49
N GLU A 58 7.91 2.74 7.12
CA GLU A 58 8.96 2.74 6.10
C GLU A 58 8.41 2.93 4.66
N ALA A 59 7.17 2.53 4.41
CA ALA A 59 6.52 2.66 3.10
C ALA A 59 5.91 4.06 2.90
N ASP A 60 5.42 4.70 3.95
CA ASP A 60 4.90 6.09 3.91
C ASP A 60 6.01 7.12 3.60
N GLU A 61 7.29 6.78 3.75
CA GLU A 61 8.40 7.61 3.30
C GLU A 61 8.64 7.54 1.77
N LYS A 62 8.07 6.54 1.07
CA LYS A 62 8.18 6.44 -0.38
C LYS A 62 7.13 7.33 -1.06
N ARG A 63 7.52 8.57 -1.27
CA ARG A 63 6.79 9.50 -2.15
C ARG A 63 6.75 8.92 -3.57
N ILE A 64 5.59 8.98 -4.21
CA ILE A 64 5.40 8.46 -5.58
C ILE A 64 5.70 9.57 -6.59
N VAL A 65 5.13 10.77 -6.36
CA VAL A 65 5.26 11.93 -7.23
C VAL A 65 5.45 13.24 -6.46
N ALA A 66 5.38 13.21 -5.14
CA ALA A 66 5.41 14.40 -4.28
C ALA A 66 6.72 15.21 -4.38
N ASP A 67 7.80 14.58 -4.82
CA ASP A 67 9.09 15.24 -5.10
C ASP A 67 9.14 15.97 -6.46
N LEU A 68 8.14 15.73 -7.33
CA LEU A 68 8.04 16.30 -8.67
C LEU A 68 7.04 17.45 -8.75
N ILE A 69 6.29 17.73 -7.69
CA ILE A 69 5.18 18.69 -7.69
C ILE A 69 5.27 19.63 -6.50
N GLN A 70 4.59 20.78 -6.62
CA GLN A 70 4.49 21.79 -5.56
C GLN A 70 3.03 21.99 -5.15
N PRO A 71 2.76 22.57 -3.98
CA PRO A 71 1.40 22.98 -3.61
C PRO A 71 0.75 23.84 -4.71
N GLU A 72 -0.54 23.64 -4.93
CA GLU A 72 -1.36 24.31 -5.96
C GLU A 72 -1.06 23.87 -7.42
N ASP A 73 -0.09 23.00 -7.67
CA ASP A 73 0.11 22.40 -8.98
C ASP A 73 -1.11 21.56 -9.40
N VAL A 74 -1.37 21.52 -10.70
CA VAL A 74 -2.39 20.63 -11.27
C VAL A 74 -1.72 19.40 -11.84
N VAL A 75 -2.11 18.25 -11.33
CA VAL A 75 -1.66 16.94 -11.80
C VAL A 75 -2.85 16.21 -12.45
N VAL A 76 -2.67 15.75 -13.68
CA VAL A 76 -3.68 14.99 -14.41
C VAL A 76 -3.31 13.50 -14.39
N LEU A 77 -4.20 12.67 -13.84
CA LEU A 77 -4.10 11.21 -13.90
C LEU A 77 -4.98 10.69 -15.03
N VAL A 78 -4.37 10.02 -15.96
CA VAL A 78 -5.08 9.33 -17.06
C VAL A 78 -5.26 7.88 -16.64
N VAL A 79 -6.52 7.48 -16.40
CA VAL A 79 -6.89 6.17 -15.89
C VAL A 79 -7.68 5.42 -16.95
N PRO A 80 -7.12 4.38 -17.57
CA PRO A 80 -7.86 3.54 -18.51
C PRO A 80 -8.98 2.78 -17.77
N ILE A 81 -10.14 2.68 -18.39
CA ILE A 81 -11.23 1.84 -17.90
C ILE A 81 -11.08 0.45 -18.48
N ASP A 82 -10.22 -0.34 -17.86
CA ASP A 82 -10.00 -1.72 -18.27
C ASP A 82 -11.13 -2.65 -17.77
N SER A 83 -11.54 -3.57 -18.63
CA SER A 83 -12.50 -4.63 -18.29
C SER A 83 -11.96 -5.64 -17.27
N ALA A 84 -10.63 -5.75 -17.14
CA ALA A 84 -9.95 -6.59 -16.16
C ALA A 84 -9.83 -5.94 -14.76
N ALA A 85 -10.00 -4.61 -14.67
CA ALA A 85 -9.99 -3.93 -13.38
C ALA A 85 -11.26 -4.24 -12.57
N PRO A 86 -11.18 -4.25 -11.23
CA PRO A 86 -12.35 -4.43 -10.38
C PRO A 86 -13.42 -3.39 -10.71
N LYS A 87 -14.62 -3.84 -11.09
CA LYS A 87 -15.72 -2.94 -11.45
C LYS A 87 -15.96 -1.87 -10.37
N ARG A 88 -16.03 -0.61 -10.80
CA ARG A 88 -16.30 0.57 -9.95
C ARG A 88 -15.20 0.91 -8.94
N ARG A 89 -13.95 0.47 -9.13
CA ARG A 89 -12.84 0.79 -8.24
C ARG A 89 -11.60 1.19 -9.04
N LEU A 90 -10.89 2.16 -8.52
CA LEU A 90 -9.52 2.44 -8.94
C LEU A 90 -8.61 1.34 -8.36
N ILE A 91 -7.56 0.97 -9.09
CA ILE A 91 -6.55 0.05 -8.58
C ILE A 91 -5.67 0.74 -7.52
N LEU A 92 -5.03 -0.04 -6.66
CA LEU A 92 -4.26 0.48 -5.54
C LEU A 92 -3.19 1.51 -5.93
N PRO A 93 -2.36 1.31 -6.98
CA PRO A 93 -1.39 2.32 -7.40
C PRO A 93 -2.02 3.67 -7.76
N GLN A 94 -3.17 3.66 -8.45
CA GLN A 94 -3.89 4.89 -8.80
C GLN A 94 -4.39 5.63 -7.55
N GLN A 95 -4.95 4.90 -6.58
CA GLN A 95 -5.40 5.48 -5.31
C GLN A 95 -4.23 6.08 -4.51
N GLN A 96 -3.10 5.38 -4.46
CA GLN A 96 -1.89 5.84 -3.77
C GLN A 96 -1.32 7.10 -4.44
N THR A 97 -1.29 7.16 -5.76
CA THR A 97 -0.82 8.34 -6.50
C THR A 97 -1.73 9.55 -6.25
N ILE A 98 -3.06 9.37 -6.30
CA ILE A 98 -4.01 10.45 -5.99
C ILE A 98 -3.77 10.97 -4.57
N ARG A 99 -3.59 10.06 -3.61
CA ARG A 99 -3.36 10.44 -2.22
C ARG A 99 -2.05 11.21 -2.06
N ASP A 100 -0.96 10.77 -2.68
CA ASP A 100 0.34 11.44 -2.64
C ASP A 100 0.27 12.87 -3.23
N VAL A 101 -0.46 13.05 -4.34
CA VAL A 101 -0.72 14.36 -4.92
C VAL A 101 -1.47 15.28 -3.94
N LEU A 102 -2.52 14.79 -3.31
CA LEU A 102 -3.33 15.57 -2.38
C LEU A 102 -2.57 15.90 -1.09
N GLU A 103 -1.80 14.97 -0.55
CA GLU A 103 -0.96 15.20 0.63
C GLU A 103 0.17 16.20 0.36
N SER A 104 0.58 16.36 -0.90
CA SER A 104 1.53 17.41 -1.33
C SER A 104 0.90 18.79 -1.50
N GLY A 105 -0.42 18.94 -1.25
CA GLY A 105 -1.15 20.20 -1.44
C GLY A 105 -1.43 20.54 -2.90
N ALA A 106 -1.25 19.59 -3.82
CA ALA A 106 -1.53 19.75 -5.24
C ALA A 106 -2.96 19.33 -5.60
N ILE A 107 -3.40 19.70 -6.79
CA ILE A 107 -4.74 19.41 -7.31
C ILE A 107 -4.67 18.17 -8.20
N SER A 108 -5.45 17.14 -7.88
CA SER A 108 -5.55 15.94 -8.68
C SER A 108 -6.79 16.00 -9.60
N VAL A 109 -6.58 15.87 -10.90
CA VAL A 109 -7.63 15.74 -11.91
C VAL A 109 -7.53 14.35 -12.52
N VAL A 110 -8.61 13.57 -12.45
CA VAL A 110 -8.63 12.20 -12.98
C VAL A 110 -9.50 12.17 -14.23
N THR A 111 -8.98 11.62 -15.30
CA THR A 111 -9.66 11.52 -16.58
C THR A 111 -9.38 10.20 -17.25
N ARG A 112 -10.19 9.82 -18.23
CA ARG A 112 -9.88 8.66 -19.09
C ARG A 112 -8.99 9.10 -20.26
N GLU A 113 -8.36 8.12 -20.90
CA GLU A 113 -7.48 8.33 -22.04
C GLU A 113 -8.23 9.04 -23.21
N THR A 114 -9.49 8.69 -23.44
CA THR A 114 -10.33 9.25 -24.50
C THR A 114 -10.73 10.71 -24.24
N GLU A 115 -10.72 11.16 -23.01
CA GLU A 115 -11.20 12.48 -22.58
C GLU A 115 -10.04 13.44 -22.23
N LEU A 116 -8.80 12.96 -22.30
CA LEU A 116 -7.63 13.78 -21.99
C LEU A 116 -7.56 15.11 -22.76
N PRO A 117 -7.78 15.17 -24.09
CA PRO A 117 -7.73 16.42 -24.82
C PRO A 117 -8.73 17.45 -24.31
N GLN A 118 -9.96 17.03 -24.03
CA GLN A 118 -11.01 17.91 -23.52
C GLN A 118 -10.72 18.36 -22.10
N THR A 119 -10.18 17.46 -21.27
CA THR A 119 -9.78 17.78 -19.90
C THR A 119 -8.70 18.86 -19.90
N LEU A 120 -7.68 18.73 -20.74
CA LEU A 120 -6.61 19.73 -20.86
C LEU A 120 -7.12 21.11 -21.33
N LEU A 121 -8.09 21.13 -22.26
CA LEU A 121 -8.75 22.37 -22.68
C LEU A 121 -9.57 23.00 -21.56
N ALA A 122 -10.30 22.20 -20.80
CA ALA A 122 -11.15 22.66 -19.70
C ALA A 122 -10.36 23.21 -18.51
N LEU A 123 -9.13 22.73 -18.27
CA LEU A 123 -8.27 23.23 -17.19
C LEU A 123 -7.85 24.69 -17.36
N GLY A 124 -7.82 25.20 -18.60
CA GLY A 124 -7.41 26.58 -18.89
C GLY A 124 -5.94 26.94 -18.54
N LYS A 125 -5.22 26.00 -17.93
CA LYS A 125 -3.79 26.12 -17.64
C LYS A 125 -3.08 24.80 -17.92
N LYS A 126 -1.78 24.88 -18.20
CA LYS A 126 -0.95 23.69 -18.41
C LYS A 126 -0.78 22.95 -17.07
N PRO A 127 -1.05 21.63 -16.99
CA PRO A 127 -0.74 20.85 -15.79
C PRO A 127 0.77 20.75 -15.57
N ALA A 128 1.19 20.67 -14.31
CA ALA A 128 2.58 20.46 -13.93
C ALA A 128 3.03 19.04 -14.30
N LEU A 129 2.12 18.06 -14.15
CA LEU A 129 2.42 16.66 -14.44
C LEU A 129 1.19 15.98 -15.05
N VAL A 130 1.43 15.07 -16.00
CA VAL A 130 0.42 14.14 -16.52
C VAL A 130 0.94 12.73 -16.29
N ILE A 131 0.18 11.93 -15.58
CA ILE A 131 0.53 10.56 -15.20
C ILE A 131 -0.42 9.62 -15.92
N THR A 132 0.13 8.62 -16.58
CA THR A 132 -0.65 7.63 -17.30
C THR A 132 -0.21 6.22 -16.92
N ASP A 133 -1.10 5.24 -17.08
CA ASP A 133 -0.78 3.83 -17.01
C ASP A 133 -0.08 3.39 -18.31
N SER A 134 0.70 2.32 -18.23
CA SER A 134 1.37 1.73 -19.41
C SER A 134 0.41 1.19 -20.48
N GLN A 135 -0.89 1.12 -20.17
CA GLN A 135 -1.95 0.64 -21.06
C GLN A 135 -2.77 1.79 -21.67
N ALA A 136 -2.47 3.03 -21.35
CA ALA A 136 -3.19 4.21 -21.86
C ALA A 136 -2.51 4.80 -23.10
#